data_ab96d07af8ab3d6d7f91cb8070fcb056
#
_entry.id   ab96d07af8ab3d6d7f91cb8070fcb056
#
_cell.length_a   1.000
_cell.length_b   1.000
_cell.length_c   1.000
_cell.angle_alpha   90.00
_cell.angle_beta   90.00
_cell.angle_gamma   90.00
#
_symmetry.space_group_name_H-M   'P 1'
#
loop_
_entity.id
_entity.type
_entity.pdbx_description
1 polymer ?
#
loop_
_entity_poly.entity_id
_entity_poly.type
_entity_poly.pdbx_seq_one_letter_code
_entity_poly.pdbx_strand_id
1 'polypeptide(L)' 'MKIIATLADMIDDEVSGAKEYICWACKTKEKDPTLSKTFYELSKVEMGHMDVLHSQVTRL' A
#
# COMPACT_ATOMS: atom_id res chain seq x y z
N MET A 1 9.91 2.68 21.64
CA MET A 1 8.97 3.81 21.85
C MET A 1 7.61 3.47 21.25
N LYS A 2 6.55 3.76 21.97
CA LYS A 2 5.19 3.37 21.55
C LYS A 2 4.76 3.94 20.20
N ILE A 3 5.12 5.20 19.91
CA ILE A 3 4.77 5.83 18.65
C ILE A 3 5.48 5.17 17.46
N ILE A 4 6.71 4.72 17.63
CA ILE A 4 7.44 4.00 16.58
C ILE A 4 6.77 2.66 16.28
N ALA A 5 6.35 1.92 17.32
CA ALA A 5 5.62 0.67 17.15
C ALA A 5 4.30 0.89 16.41
N THR A 6 3.56 1.95 16.74
CA THR A 6 2.31 2.30 16.07
C THR A 6 2.55 2.62 14.60
N LEU A 7 3.60 3.40 14.27
CA LEU A 7 3.95 3.73 12.89
C LEU A 7 4.36 2.47 12.10
N ALA A 8 5.11 1.56 12.75
CA ALA A 8 5.50 0.29 12.12
C ALA A 8 4.26 -0.56 11.79
N ASP A 9 3.28 -0.64 12.69
CA ASP A 9 2.03 -1.35 12.44
C ASP A 9 1.25 -0.74 11.27
N MET A 10 1.21 0.60 11.18
CA MET A 10 0.56 1.29 10.07
C MET A 10 1.25 0.98 8.75
N ILE A 11 2.58 0.92 8.72
CA ILE A 11 3.34 0.55 7.52
C ILE A 11 3.02 -0.88 7.10
N ASP A 12 2.95 -1.82 8.04
CA ASP A 12 2.59 -3.20 7.76
C ASP A 12 1.18 -3.31 7.14
N ASP A 13 0.22 -2.54 7.64
CA ASP A 13 -1.13 -2.49 7.10
C ASP A 13 -1.14 -1.96 5.65
N GLU A 14 -0.36 -0.91 5.37
CA GLU A 14 -0.24 -0.36 4.02
C GLU A 14 0.42 -1.35 3.05
N VAL A 15 1.46 -2.08 3.50
CA VAL A 15 2.10 -3.13 2.71
C VAL A 15 1.10 -4.23 2.34
N SER A 16 0.30 -4.68 3.31
CA SER A 16 -0.72 -5.70 3.09
C SER A 16 -1.77 -5.23 2.09
N GLY A 17 -2.23 -3.97 2.21
CA GLY A 17 -3.18 -3.37 1.29
C GLY A 17 -2.62 -3.27 -0.13
N ALA A 18 -1.38 -2.81 -0.28
CA ALA A 18 -0.73 -2.72 -1.58
C ALA A 18 -0.61 -4.08 -2.27
N LYS A 19 -0.23 -5.12 -1.51
CA LYS A 19 -0.13 -6.49 -2.03
C LYS A 19 -1.49 -7.01 -2.51
N GLU A 20 -2.56 -6.76 -1.76
CA GLU A 20 -3.91 -7.16 -2.15
C GLU A 20 -4.33 -6.49 -3.46
N TYR A 21 -4.12 -5.18 -3.60
CA TYR A 21 -4.47 -4.46 -4.82
C TYR A 21 -3.70 -4.99 -6.03
N ILE A 22 -2.42 -5.27 -5.89
CA ILE A 22 -1.61 -5.84 -6.97
C ILE A 22 -2.14 -7.21 -7.35
N CYS A 23 -2.48 -8.05 -6.37
CA CYS A 23 -3.05 -9.37 -6.61
C CYS A 23 -4.37 -9.27 -7.39
N TRP A 24 -5.28 -8.40 -6.99
CA TRP A 24 -6.54 -8.18 -7.69
C TRP A 24 -6.33 -7.60 -9.07
N ALA A 25 -5.34 -6.70 -9.25
CA ALA A 25 -4.99 -6.17 -10.56
C ALA A 25 -4.57 -7.30 -11.51
N CYS A 26 -3.73 -8.23 -11.05
CA CYS A 26 -3.32 -9.37 -11.86
C CYS A 26 -4.49 -10.29 -12.21
N LYS A 27 -5.38 -10.54 -11.25
CA LYS A 27 -6.55 -11.42 -11.44
C LYS A 27 -7.57 -10.86 -12.42
N THR A 28 -7.71 -9.54 -12.48
CA THR A 28 -8.71 -8.87 -13.32
C THR A 28 -8.17 -8.41 -14.66
N LYS A 29 -6.87 -8.51 -14.89
CA LYS A 29 -6.19 -7.94 -16.06
C LYS A 29 -6.81 -8.35 -17.40
N GLU A 30 -7.17 -9.63 -17.56
CA GLU A 30 -7.71 -10.14 -18.81
C GLU A 30 -9.22 -9.87 -18.94
N LYS A 31 -9.97 -10.00 -17.83
CA LYS A 31 -11.42 -9.88 -17.84
C LYS A 31 -11.90 -8.44 -17.83
N ASP A 32 -11.22 -7.58 -17.09
CA ASP A 32 -11.59 -6.17 -16.94
C ASP A 32 -10.33 -5.30 -16.80
N PRO A 33 -9.68 -4.95 -17.92
CA PRO A 33 -8.45 -4.14 -17.89
C PRO A 33 -8.62 -2.79 -17.18
N THR A 34 -9.79 -2.19 -17.27
CA THR A 34 -10.07 -0.91 -16.61
C THR A 34 -10.04 -1.07 -15.09
N LEU A 35 -10.70 -2.10 -14.58
CA LEU A 35 -10.69 -2.41 -13.15
C LEU A 35 -9.29 -2.78 -12.67
N SER A 36 -8.56 -3.56 -13.47
CA SER A 36 -7.17 -3.91 -13.18
C SER A 36 -6.30 -2.66 -13.00
N LYS A 37 -6.44 -1.70 -13.90
CA LYS A 37 -5.73 -0.42 -13.81
C LYS A 37 -6.09 0.34 -12.54
N THR A 38 -7.35 0.34 -12.16
CA THR A 38 -7.83 0.97 -10.92
C THR A 38 -7.15 0.35 -9.70
N PHE A 39 -7.10 -0.98 -9.61
CA PHE A 39 -6.40 -1.66 -8.52
C PHE A 39 -4.91 -1.32 -8.49
N TYR A 40 -4.28 -1.26 -9.63
CA TYR A 40 -2.86 -0.88 -9.72
C TYR A 40 -2.63 0.55 -9.22
N GLU A 41 -3.49 1.50 -9.59
CA GLU A 41 -3.39 2.88 -9.11
C GLU A 41 -3.60 2.96 -7.60
N LEU A 42 -4.53 2.17 -7.05
CA LEU A 42 -4.74 2.09 -5.60
C LEU A 42 -3.50 1.55 -4.89
N SER A 43 -2.80 0.58 -5.48
CA SER A 43 -1.55 0.06 -4.90
C SER A 43 -0.48 1.15 -4.83
N LYS A 44 -0.40 2.02 -5.83
CA LYS A 44 0.54 3.16 -5.82
C LYS A 44 0.22 4.16 -4.71
N VAL A 45 -1.07 4.41 -4.47
CA VAL A 45 -1.50 5.30 -3.37
C VAL A 45 -1.05 4.73 -2.02
N GLU A 46 -1.22 3.42 -1.80
CA GLU A 46 -0.76 2.75 -0.59
C GLU A 46 0.77 2.85 -0.43
N MET A 47 1.53 2.70 -1.52
CA MET A 47 2.98 2.87 -1.49
C MET A 47 3.39 4.30 -1.12
N GLY A 48 2.66 5.30 -1.60
CA GLY A 48 2.87 6.69 -1.20
C GLY A 48 2.65 6.90 0.29
N HIS A 49 1.62 6.28 0.85
CA HIS A 49 1.36 6.31 2.30
C HIS A 49 2.51 5.69 3.10
N MET A 50 3.06 4.56 2.62
CA MET A 50 4.22 3.93 3.25
C MET A 50 5.43 4.87 3.29
N ASP A 51 5.69 5.59 2.22
CA ASP A 51 6.80 6.55 2.15
C ASP A 51 6.63 7.66 3.19
N VAL A 52 5.43 8.19 3.33
CA VAL A 52 5.12 9.22 4.33
C VAL A 52 5.35 8.68 5.74
N LEU A 53 4.82 7.49 6.05
CA LEU A 53 4.98 6.87 7.36
C LEU A 53 6.44 6.56 7.67
N HIS A 54 7.19 6.05 6.68
CA HIS A 54 8.61 5.77 6.82
C HIS A 54 9.40 7.05 7.12
N SER A 55 9.07 8.15 6.45
CA SER A 55 9.69 9.44 6.69
C SER A 55 9.49 9.91 8.13
N GLN A 56 8.30 9.68 8.72
CA GLN A 56 8.04 10.02 10.11
C GLN A 56 8.88 9.19 11.08
N VAL A 57 9.01 7.89 10.83
CA VAL A 57 9.86 7.01 11.65
C VAL A 57 11.32 7.47 11.59
N THR A 58 11.82 7.79 10.40
CA THR A 58 13.20 8.23 10.20
C THR A 58 13.48 9.56 10.90
N ARG A 59 12.48 10.45 10.95
CA ARG A 59 12.60 11.75 11.63
C ARG A 59 12.71 11.62 13.14
N LEU A 60 12.10 10.61 13.73
CA LEU A 60 12.12 10.40 15.20
C LEU A 60 13.46 9.83 15.67
#